data_00c83a48ea02c985172038d03893a472
#
_entry.id   00c83a48ea02c985172038d03893a472
#
_cell.length_a   1.000
_cell.length_b   1.000
_cell.length_c   1.000
_cell.angle_alpha   90.00
_cell.angle_beta   90.00
_cell.angle_gamma   90.00
#
_symmetry.space_group_name_H-M   'P 1'
#
loop_
_entity.id
_entity.type
_entity.pdbx_description
1 polymer ?
#
loop_
_entity_poly.entity_id
_entity_poly.type
_entity_poly.pdbx_seq_one_letter_code
_entity_poly.pdbx_strand_id
1 'polypeptide(L)'
;VSAEAEVPSANTAVPLRSDIDDKYKWDMSAVYATEEAWEEDLNRVKELYPGLANYKGKLLSSPDVLLEASKLSDEVNQTLWKLYHYASNSSNANVRNEKFQEMVQRVINTSIKIGETTAYFTPELLESDFSVLEDFMAQDEYLRTYEKQFKDLFVSKPHILSEKEERLLTMAGKITGVSNDAYDIMRATDFVYPTF
;
A
#
# COMPACT_ATOMS: atom_id res chain seq x y z
N VAL A 1 63.18 13.87 -2.91
CA VAL A 1 62.03 14.72 -3.21
C VAL A 1 60.92 13.78 -3.66
N SER A 2 60.05 13.42 -2.71
CA SER A 2 58.88 12.58 -2.99
C SER A 2 57.74 13.50 -3.45
N ALA A 3 57.26 13.30 -4.67
CA ALA A 3 56.06 13.94 -5.15
C ALA A 3 54.88 13.26 -4.47
N GLU A 4 54.20 13.95 -3.55
CA GLU A 4 52.87 13.57 -3.10
C GLU A 4 51.92 13.72 -4.29
N ALA A 5 51.36 12.60 -4.72
CA ALA A 5 50.27 12.60 -5.68
C ALA A 5 49.02 13.21 -4.98
N GLU A 6 48.61 14.39 -5.40
CA GLU A 6 47.32 14.97 -5.04
C GLU A 6 46.23 13.99 -5.48
N VAL A 7 45.59 13.36 -4.52
CA VAL A 7 44.35 12.62 -4.75
C VAL A 7 43.26 13.65 -5.07
N PRO A 8 42.63 13.60 -6.25
CA PRO A 8 41.54 14.52 -6.56
C PRO A 8 40.44 14.29 -5.52
N SER A 9 40.07 15.34 -4.80
CA SER A 9 38.88 15.29 -3.94
C SER A 9 37.65 15.14 -4.86
N ALA A 10 37.29 13.90 -5.16
CA ALA A 10 36.00 13.63 -5.81
C ALA A 10 34.92 14.18 -4.89
N ASN A 11 34.16 15.13 -5.38
CA ASN A 11 33.00 15.65 -4.69
C ASN A 11 31.98 14.49 -4.56
N THR A 12 32.04 13.77 -3.44
CA THR A 12 31.26 12.56 -3.16
C THR A 12 29.83 12.89 -2.69
N ALA A 13 29.42 14.16 -2.77
CA ALA A 13 28.05 14.55 -2.48
C ALA A 13 27.12 13.94 -3.55
N VAL A 14 26.09 13.25 -3.08
CA VAL A 14 25.01 12.78 -3.93
C VAL A 14 24.43 13.99 -4.69
N PRO A 15 24.37 13.95 -6.04
CA PRO A 15 23.87 15.09 -6.83
C PRO A 15 22.43 15.42 -6.43
N LEU A 16 22.11 16.70 -6.42
CA LEU A 16 20.73 17.13 -6.20
C LEU A 16 19.88 16.68 -7.39
N ARG A 17 18.57 16.42 -7.14
CA ARG A 17 17.66 16.04 -8.24
C ARG A 17 17.61 17.07 -9.36
N SER A 18 17.82 18.37 -9.08
CA SER A 18 17.95 19.45 -10.07
C SER A 18 19.11 19.24 -11.04
N ASP A 19 20.17 18.61 -10.59
CA ASP A 19 21.43 18.45 -11.34
C ASP A 19 21.42 17.19 -12.23
N ILE A 20 20.39 16.37 -12.10
CA ILE A 20 20.20 15.14 -12.89
C ILE A 20 19.40 15.49 -14.15
N ASP A 21 19.86 15.02 -15.33
CA ASP A 21 19.13 15.16 -16.60
C ASP A 21 17.75 14.47 -16.50
N ASP A 22 16.70 15.11 -17.05
CA ASP A 22 15.32 14.64 -16.98
C ASP A 22 15.11 13.24 -17.60
N LYS A 23 15.92 12.85 -18.57
CA LYS A 23 15.89 11.49 -19.15
C LYS A 23 16.18 10.36 -18.16
N TYR A 24 16.79 10.70 -17.00
CA TYR A 24 17.08 9.74 -15.91
C TYR A 24 16.11 9.89 -14.73
N LYS A 25 15.12 10.76 -14.84
CA LYS A 25 14.07 10.95 -13.82
C LYS A 25 12.83 10.17 -14.20
N TRP A 26 12.18 9.59 -13.23
CA TRP A 26 10.87 8.99 -13.43
C TRP A 26 9.82 10.08 -13.69
N ASP A 27 9.05 9.90 -14.75
CA ASP A 27 7.91 10.75 -15.07
C ASP A 27 6.68 10.23 -14.31
N MET A 28 6.35 10.87 -13.21
CA MET A 28 5.19 10.52 -12.39
C MET A 28 3.88 11.09 -12.96
N SER A 29 3.95 11.97 -13.97
CA SER A 29 2.75 12.53 -14.62
C SER A 29 1.92 11.47 -15.36
N ALA A 30 2.54 10.33 -15.72
CA ALA A 30 1.85 9.16 -16.27
C ALA A 30 0.87 8.51 -15.27
N VAL A 31 1.08 8.70 -13.96
CA VAL A 31 0.20 8.19 -12.91
C VAL A 31 -0.85 9.23 -12.55
N TYR A 32 -0.42 10.44 -12.21
CA TYR A 32 -1.27 11.61 -12.02
C TYR A 32 -0.65 12.81 -12.73
N ALA A 33 -1.39 13.39 -13.67
CA ALA A 33 -0.92 14.54 -14.44
C ALA A 33 -0.75 15.78 -13.55
N THR A 34 -1.57 15.91 -12.51
CA THR A 34 -1.54 17.01 -11.55
C THR A 34 -1.80 16.50 -10.14
N GLU A 35 -1.42 17.30 -9.15
CA GLU A 35 -1.68 16.98 -7.75
C GLU A 35 -3.17 17.14 -7.41
N GLU A 36 -3.89 18.03 -8.10
CA GLU A 36 -5.34 18.18 -7.95
C GLU A 36 -6.07 16.89 -8.31
N ALA A 37 -5.67 16.23 -9.39
CA ALA A 37 -6.23 14.93 -9.78
C ALA A 37 -5.96 13.84 -8.72
N TRP A 38 -4.80 13.90 -8.05
CA TRP A 38 -4.50 13.03 -6.92
C TRP A 38 -5.40 13.33 -5.72
N GLU A 39 -5.64 14.62 -5.41
CA GLU A 39 -6.54 15.02 -4.32
C GLU A 39 -8.00 14.59 -4.58
N GLU A 40 -8.47 14.71 -5.82
CA GLU A 40 -9.79 14.27 -6.22
C GLU A 40 -9.97 12.77 -5.98
N ASP A 41 -9.01 11.95 -6.42
CA ASP A 41 -9.04 10.51 -6.21
C ASP A 41 -8.95 10.15 -4.70
N LEU A 42 -8.15 10.86 -3.91
CA LEU A 42 -8.10 10.64 -2.45
C LEU A 42 -9.44 10.96 -1.78
N ASN A 43 -10.10 12.03 -2.19
CA ASN A 43 -11.41 12.39 -1.66
C ASN A 43 -12.47 11.37 -2.10
N ARG A 44 -12.43 10.92 -3.35
CA ARG A 44 -13.30 9.85 -3.85
C ARG A 44 -13.16 8.56 -3.02
N VAL A 45 -11.93 8.13 -2.73
CA VAL A 45 -11.71 6.96 -1.86
C VAL A 45 -12.34 7.16 -0.49
N LYS A 46 -12.18 8.37 0.11
CA LYS A 46 -12.77 8.70 1.42
C LYS A 46 -14.29 8.69 1.42
N GLU A 47 -14.93 9.00 0.31
CA GLU A 47 -16.38 8.94 0.14
C GLU A 47 -16.88 7.51 -0.07
N LEU A 48 -16.10 6.67 -0.79
CA LEU A 48 -16.52 5.32 -1.17
C LEU A 48 -16.34 4.29 -0.06
N TYR A 49 -15.17 4.28 0.64
CA TYR A 49 -14.84 3.19 1.55
C TYR A 49 -15.84 3.01 2.72
N PRO A 50 -16.52 4.05 3.26
CA PRO A 50 -17.49 3.83 4.31
C PRO A 50 -18.67 2.95 3.87
N GLY A 51 -18.97 2.93 2.57
CA GLY A 51 -19.99 2.07 1.97
C GLY A 51 -19.73 0.58 2.21
N LEU A 52 -18.45 0.17 2.36
CA LEU A 52 -18.08 -1.21 2.64
C LEU A 52 -18.67 -1.71 3.98
N ALA A 53 -18.87 -0.84 4.95
CA ALA A 53 -19.49 -1.22 6.23
C ALA A 53 -20.93 -1.74 6.10
N ASN A 54 -21.64 -1.38 5.00
CA ASN A 54 -23.04 -1.81 4.78
C ASN A 54 -23.18 -3.30 4.48
N TYR A 55 -22.07 -3.97 4.09
CA TYR A 55 -22.06 -5.39 3.76
C TYR A 55 -21.72 -6.28 4.95
N LYS A 56 -21.32 -5.71 6.10
CA LYS A 56 -21.00 -6.47 7.31
C LYS A 56 -22.19 -7.34 7.75
N GLY A 57 -21.92 -8.62 7.96
CA GLY A 57 -22.92 -9.63 8.32
C GLY A 57 -23.82 -10.06 7.16
N LYS A 58 -23.47 -9.71 5.91
CA LYS A 58 -24.31 -9.98 4.74
C LYS A 58 -23.53 -10.56 3.54
N LEU A 59 -22.21 -10.67 3.61
CA LEU A 59 -21.38 -11.10 2.46
C LEU A 59 -21.83 -12.42 1.85
N LEU A 60 -22.28 -13.34 2.68
CA LEU A 60 -22.72 -14.67 2.27
C LEU A 60 -24.25 -14.76 2.07
N SER A 61 -24.98 -13.63 2.07
CA SER A 61 -26.44 -13.64 1.88
C SER A 61 -26.87 -13.96 0.45
N SER A 62 -26.08 -13.56 -0.53
CA SER A 62 -26.27 -13.90 -1.95
C SER A 62 -24.99 -13.66 -2.77
N PRO A 63 -24.87 -14.26 -3.97
CA PRO A 63 -23.77 -13.97 -4.90
C PRO A 63 -23.70 -12.48 -5.27
N ASP A 64 -24.84 -11.83 -5.50
CA ASP A 64 -24.92 -10.41 -5.88
C ASP A 64 -24.31 -9.51 -4.79
N VAL A 65 -24.64 -9.78 -3.52
CA VAL A 65 -24.11 -9.00 -2.38
C VAL A 65 -22.60 -9.16 -2.26
N LEU A 66 -22.09 -10.39 -2.39
CA LEU A 66 -20.64 -10.63 -2.38
C LEU A 66 -19.96 -9.94 -3.55
N LEU A 67 -20.60 -9.99 -4.74
CA LEU A 67 -20.08 -9.33 -5.95
C LEU A 67 -20.00 -7.81 -5.79
N GLU A 68 -21.07 -7.18 -5.30
CA GLU A 68 -21.11 -5.74 -5.06
C GLU A 68 -20.04 -5.30 -4.05
N ALA A 69 -19.94 -6.01 -2.94
CA ALA A 69 -18.94 -5.75 -1.90
C ALA A 69 -17.51 -5.90 -2.46
N SER A 70 -17.26 -6.96 -3.25
CA SER A 70 -15.96 -7.20 -3.87
C SER A 70 -15.59 -6.13 -4.89
N LYS A 71 -16.53 -5.73 -5.76
CA LYS A 71 -16.30 -4.66 -6.74
C LYS A 71 -16.01 -3.32 -6.07
N LEU A 72 -16.76 -2.96 -5.03
CA LEU A 72 -16.50 -1.73 -4.27
C LEU A 72 -15.15 -1.78 -3.57
N SER A 73 -14.78 -2.93 -2.99
CA SER A 73 -13.47 -3.13 -2.38
C SER A 73 -12.34 -2.99 -3.39
N ASP A 74 -12.50 -3.55 -4.59
CA ASP A 74 -11.51 -3.44 -5.66
C ASP A 74 -11.33 -1.99 -6.13
N GLU A 75 -12.42 -1.28 -6.36
CA GLU A 75 -12.38 0.13 -6.76
C GLU A 75 -11.63 1.00 -5.73
N VAL A 76 -11.96 0.82 -4.45
CA VAL A 76 -11.30 1.52 -3.34
C VAL A 76 -9.82 1.17 -3.29
N ASN A 77 -9.46 -0.12 -3.33
CA ASN A 77 -8.09 -0.56 -3.21
C ASN A 77 -7.23 -0.20 -4.44
N GLN A 78 -7.74 -0.35 -5.66
CA GLN A 78 -7.01 0.04 -6.88
C GLN A 78 -6.68 1.54 -6.87
N THR A 79 -7.64 2.38 -6.50
CA THR A 79 -7.43 3.82 -6.41
C THR A 79 -6.45 4.16 -5.29
N LEU A 80 -6.58 3.51 -4.12
CA LEU A 80 -5.66 3.70 -2.99
C LEU A 80 -4.22 3.33 -3.36
N TRP A 81 -4.01 2.21 -4.06
CA TRP A 81 -2.68 1.78 -4.52
C TRP A 81 -2.08 2.76 -5.52
N LYS A 82 -2.87 3.28 -6.45
CA LYS A 82 -2.44 4.30 -7.41
C LYS A 82 -1.98 5.58 -6.68
N LEU A 83 -2.76 6.04 -5.69
CA LEU A 83 -2.43 7.17 -4.83
C LEU A 83 -1.12 6.96 -4.07
N TYR A 84 -0.96 5.77 -3.46
CA TYR A 84 0.23 5.42 -2.71
C TYR A 84 1.48 5.39 -3.60
N HIS A 85 1.42 4.73 -4.76
CA HIS A 85 2.56 4.64 -5.67
C HIS A 85 3.02 6.00 -6.18
N TYR A 86 2.09 6.90 -6.50
CA TYR A 86 2.45 8.27 -6.88
C TYR A 86 3.18 9.00 -5.74
N ALA A 87 2.58 9.04 -4.57
CA ALA A 87 3.12 9.74 -3.41
C ALA A 87 4.47 9.16 -2.95
N SER A 88 4.56 7.82 -2.83
CA SER A 88 5.75 7.12 -2.37
C SER A 88 6.92 7.26 -3.35
N ASN A 89 6.70 7.06 -4.65
CA ASN A 89 7.76 7.22 -5.65
C ASN A 89 8.23 8.67 -5.77
N SER A 90 7.30 9.63 -5.66
CA SER A 90 7.64 11.06 -5.65
C SER A 90 8.45 11.44 -4.41
N SER A 91 8.09 10.93 -3.24
CA SER A 91 8.84 11.10 -1.99
C SER A 91 10.23 10.47 -2.07
N ASN A 92 10.34 9.23 -2.57
CA ASN A 92 11.62 8.54 -2.75
C ASN A 92 12.54 9.25 -3.75
N ALA A 93 11.96 9.85 -4.79
CA ALA A 93 12.72 10.63 -5.76
C ALA A 93 13.22 11.97 -5.20
N ASN A 94 12.60 12.50 -4.16
CA ASN A 94 13.00 13.73 -3.47
C ASN A 94 12.62 13.68 -1.99
N VAL A 95 13.43 13.00 -1.19
CA VAL A 95 13.20 12.79 0.26
C VAL A 95 13.16 14.09 1.08
N ARG A 96 13.62 15.22 0.51
CA ARG A 96 13.57 16.53 1.17
C ARG A 96 12.27 17.27 0.90
N ASN A 97 11.40 16.75 0.05
CA ASN A 97 10.10 17.37 -0.23
C ASN A 97 9.05 16.90 0.78
N GLU A 98 8.81 17.72 1.78
CA GLU A 98 7.85 17.48 2.87
C GLU A 98 6.43 17.24 2.36
N LYS A 99 6.04 17.86 1.24
CA LYS A 99 4.72 17.68 0.64
C LYS A 99 4.45 16.23 0.21
N PHE A 100 5.41 15.58 -0.46
CA PHE A 100 5.23 14.19 -0.85
C PHE A 100 5.24 13.25 0.36
N GLN A 101 6.00 13.57 1.41
CA GLN A 101 5.94 12.82 2.67
C GLN A 101 4.56 12.95 3.33
N GLU A 102 3.99 14.16 3.36
CA GLU A 102 2.62 14.38 3.83
C GLU A 102 1.59 13.56 3.03
N MET A 103 1.70 13.57 1.68
CA MET A 103 0.82 12.79 0.81
C MET A 103 0.88 11.29 1.14
N VAL A 104 2.09 10.73 1.36
CA VAL A 104 2.26 9.33 1.79
C VAL A 104 1.54 9.07 3.11
N GLN A 105 1.71 9.93 4.11
CA GLN A 105 1.05 9.75 5.41
C GLN A 105 -0.47 9.82 5.31
N ARG A 106 -1.01 10.69 4.46
CA ARG A 106 -2.46 10.80 4.22
C ARG A 106 -3.03 9.53 3.60
N VAL A 107 -2.32 8.92 2.65
CA VAL A 107 -2.74 7.64 2.08
C VAL A 107 -2.65 6.51 3.10
N ILE A 108 -1.56 6.42 3.87
CA ILE A 108 -1.41 5.42 4.93
C ILE A 108 -2.54 5.54 5.96
N ASN A 109 -2.85 6.75 6.42
CA ASN A 109 -3.94 6.98 7.36
C ASN A 109 -5.30 6.57 6.78
N THR A 110 -5.52 6.77 5.47
CA THR A 110 -6.74 6.34 4.80
C THR A 110 -6.79 4.81 4.67
N SER A 111 -5.66 4.17 4.34
CA SER A 111 -5.53 2.71 4.29
C SER A 111 -5.88 2.05 5.64
N ILE A 112 -5.41 2.63 6.75
CA ILE A 112 -5.74 2.12 8.09
C ILE A 112 -7.26 2.13 8.31
N LYS A 113 -7.93 3.23 7.97
CA LYS A 113 -9.40 3.35 8.11
C LYS A 113 -10.15 2.37 7.22
N ILE A 114 -9.67 2.13 6.00
CA ILE A 114 -10.22 1.11 5.10
C ILE A 114 -10.05 -0.27 5.74
N GLY A 115 -8.85 -0.60 6.23
CA GLY A 115 -8.58 -1.86 6.93
C GLY A 115 -9.49 -2.08 8.15
N GLU A 116 -9.72 -1.04 8.96
CA GLU A 116 -10.66 -1.10 10.08
C GLU A 116 -12.10 -1.36 9.61
N THR A 117 -12.52 -0.71 8.51
CA THR A 117 -13.86 -0.85 7.94
C THR A 117 -14.09 -2.24 7.34
N THR A 118 -13.05 -2.84 6.74
CA THR A 118 -13.12 -4.13 6.04
C THR A 118 -12.65 -5.32 6.89
N ALA A 119 -12.27 -5.12 8.14
CA ALA A 119 -11.73 -6.16 9.02
C ALA A 119 -12.65 -7.38 9.18
N TYR A 120 -13.95 -7.22 8.91
CA TYR A 120 -14.94 -8.28 8.97
C TYR A 120 -14.95 -9.23 7.75
N PHE A 121 -14.35 -8.81 6.60
CA PHE A 121 -14.43 -9.56 5.34
C PHE A 121 -13.87 -10.98 5.47
N THR A 122 -12.63 -11.10 5.88
CA THR A 122 -11.97 -12.40 6.05
C THR A 122 -12.67 -13.31 7.05
N PRO A 123 -12.97 -12.88 8.29
CA PRO A 123 -13.71 -13.71 9.24
C PRO A 123 -15.05 -14.17 8.70
N GLU A 124 -15.85 -13.28 8.11
CA GLU A 124 -17.18 -13.60 7.61
C GLU A 124 -17.16 -14.61 6.46
N LEU A 125 -16.22 -14.47 5.51
CA LEU A 125 -16.06 -15.47 4.46
C LEU A 125 -15.68 -16.84 5.02
N LEU A 126 -14.86 -16.88 6.07
CA LEU A 126 -14.37 -18.11 6.69
C LEU A 126 -15.39 -18.75 7.66
N GLU A 127 -16.50 -18.08 7.97
CA GLU A 127 -17.60 -18.68 8.74
C GLU A 127 -18.34 -19.78 7.94
N SER A 128 -18.27 -19.72 6.60
CA SER A 128 -18.88 -20.73 5.73
C SER A 128 -17.92 -21.87 5.38
N ASP A 129 -18.49 -22.89 4.73
CA ASP A 129 -17.73 -23.88 3.98
C ASP A 129 -17.36 -23.32 2.60
N PHE A 130 -16.24 -23.75 2.05
CA PHE A 130 -15.78 -23.28 0.74
C PHE A 130 -16.79 -23.57 -0.39
N SER A 131 -17.60 -24.63 -0.25
CA SER A 131 -18.66 -24.99 -1.20
C SER A 131 -19.67 -23.86 -1.44
N VAL A 132 -19.95 -23.02 -0.46
CA VAL A 132 -20.83 -21.85 -0.62
C VAL A 132 -20.25 -20.85 -1.62
N LEU A 133 -18.95 -20.60 -1.54
CA LEU A 133 -18.25 -19.73 -2.52
C LEU A 133 -18.15 -20.39 -3.89
N GLU A 134 -17.97 -21.72 -3.97
CA GLU A 134 -18.01 -22.45 -5.24
C GLU A 134 -19.38 -22.29 -5.91
N ASP A 135 -20.47 -22.41 -5.17
CA ASP A 135 -21.83 -22.19 -5.67
C ASP A 135 -22.05 -20.75 -6.15
N PHE A 136 -21.50 -19.76 -5.45
CA PHE A 136 -21.58 -18.36 -5.86
C PHE A 136 -20.77 -18.10 -7.14
N MET A 137 -19.55 -18.62 -7.23
CA MET A 137 -18.71 -18.53 -8.42
C MET A 137 -19.30 -19.29 -9.63
N ALA A 138 -20.11 -20.31 -9.40
CA ALA A 138 -20.81 -21.00 -10.48
C ALA A 138 -21.96 -20.16 -11.06
N GLN A 139 -22.52 -19.23 -10.29
CA GLN A 139 -23.63 -18.36 -10.69
C GLN A 139 -23.16 -17.05 -11.33
N ASP A 140 -21.93 -16.60 -11.03
CA ASP A 140 -21.38 -15.32 -11.54
C ASP A 140 -19.93 -15.48 -12.00
N GLU A 141 -19.68 -15.14 -13.28
CA GLU A 141 -18.35 -15.26 -13.90
C GLU A 141 -17.34 -14.28 -13.31
N TYR A 142 -17.79 -13.10 -12.86
CA TYR A 142 -16.91 -12.12 -12.23
C TYR A 142 -16.43 -12.62 -10.86
N LEU A 143 -17.30 -13.24 -10.07
CA LEU A 143 -16.90 -13.88 -8.80
C LEU A 143 -15.86 -14.98 -9.02
N ARG A 144 -15.90 -15.67 -10.17
CA ARG A 144 -14.89 -16.68 -10.50
C ARG A 144 -13.48 -16.08 -10.63
N THR A 145 -13.34 -14.80 -10.94
CA THR A 145 -12.02 -14.15 -10.98
C THR A 145 -11.33 -14.16 -9.61
N TYR A 146 -12.09 -14.25 -8.50
CA TYR A 146 -11.58 -14.35 -7.15
C TYR A 146 -11.31 -15.78 -6.67
N GLU A 147 -11.50 -16.80 -7.53
CA GLU A 147 -11.37 -18.22 -7.15
C GLU A 147 -10.04 -18.52 -6.44
N LYS A 148 -8.94 -18.00 -7.01
CA LYS A 148 -7.61 -18.18 -6.40
C LYS A 148 -7.53 -17.54 -5.02
N GLN A 149 -8.02 -16.33 -4.87
CA GLN A 149 -7.98 -15.59 -3.60
C GLN A 149 -8.81 -16.31 -2.52
N PHE A 150 -10.01 -16.79 -2.87
CA PHE A 150 -10.84 -17.54 -1.95
C PHE A 150 -10.20 -18.87 -1.56
N LYS A 151 -9.61 -19.61 -2.51
CA LYS A 151 -8.88 -20.86 -2.22
C LYS A 151 -7.69 -20.60 -1.28
N ASP A 152 -6.87 -19.61 -1.56
CA ASP A 152 -5.72 -19.25 -0.74
C ASP A 152 -6.16 -18.84 0.69
N LEU A 153 -7.29 -18.11 0.80
CA LEU A 153 -7.87 -17.73 2.07
C LEU A 153 -8.28 -18.95 2.90
N PHE A 154 -8.99 -19.91 2.29
CA PHE A 154 -9.43 -21.12 3.00
C PHE A 154 -8.27 -22.06 3.36
N VAL A 155 -7.24 -22.14 2.51
CA VAL A 155 -5.98 -22.83 2.85
C VAL A 155 -5.30 -22.20 4.07
N SER A 156 -5.38 -20.87 4.19
CA SER A 156 -4.80 -20.13 5.32
C SER A 156 -5.65 -20.21 6.59
N LYS A 157 -6.91 -20.65 6.52
CA LYS A 157 -7.85 -20.70 7.67
C LYS A 157 -7.26 -21.32 8.93
N PRO A 158 -6.51 -22.46 8.90
CA PRO A 158 -5.90 -23.04 10.08
C PRO A 158 -4.79 -22.20 10.73
N HIS A 159 -4.28 -21.21 9.99
CA HIS A 159 -3.18 -20.33 10.40
C HIS A 159 -3.62 -18.91 10.71
N ILE A 160 -4.92 -18.61 10.58
CA ILE A 160 -5.47 -17.30 10.94
C ILE A 160 -5.65 -17.26 12.46
N LEU A 161 -5.06 -16.24 13.04
CA LEU A 161 -5.12 -16.00 14.48
C LEU A 161 -6.50 -15.45 14.89
N SER A 162 -6.83 -15.55 16.15
CA SER A 162 -8.04 -14.89 16.69
C SER A 162 -7.94 -13.36 16.52
N GLU A 163 -9.06 -12.67 16.47
CA GLU A 163 -9.11 -11.20 16.37
C GLU A 163 -8.21 -10.52 17.43
N LYS A 164 -8.16 -11.07 18.63
CA LYS A 164 -7.32 -10.57 19.72
C LYS A 164 -5.81 -10.71 19.41
N GLU A 165 -5.40 -11.83 18.86
CA GLU A 165 -4.02 -12.13 18.52
C GLU A 165 -3.57 -11.30 17.31
N GLU A 166 -4.40 -11.18 16.27
CA GLU A 166 -4.17 -10.30 15.11
C GLU A 166 -4.00 -8.84 15.53
N ARG A 167 -4.84 -8.37 16.46
CA ARG A 167 -4.72 -7.03 17.03
C ARG A 167 -3.39 -6.84 17.77
N LEU A 168 -2.95 -7.81 18.56
CA LEU A 168 -1.66 -7.77 19.26
C LEU A 168 -0.50 -7.74 18.28
N LEU A 169 -0.53 -8.56 17.23
CA LEU A 169 0.49 -8.54 16.18
C LEU A 169 0.54 -7.22 15.43
N THR A 170 -0.60 -6.64 15.10
CA THR A 170 -0.68 -5.32 14.47
C THR A 170 -0.05 -4.23 15.34
N MET A 171 -0.31 -4.28 16.66
CA MET A 171 0.33 -3.36 17.61
C MET A 171 1.85 -3.58 17.71
N ALA A 172 2.30 -4.83 17.73
CA ALA A 172 3.72 -5.16 17.73
C ALA A 172 4.42 -4.73 16.43
N GLY A 173 3.76 -4.86 15.27
CA GLY A 173 4.28 -4.44 13.98
C GLY A 173 4.67 -2.97 13.93
N LYS A 174 3.96 -2.10 14.64
CA LYS A 174 4.32 -0.67 14.76
C LYS A 174 5.66 -0.46 15.48
N ILE A 175 6.00 -1.33 16.41
CA ILE A 175 7.27 -1.22 17.19
C ILE A 175 8.42 -1.83 16.40
N THR A 176 8.20 -2.93 15.70
CA THR A 176 9.25 -3.65 14.96
C THR A 176 9.70 -2.91 13.69
N GLY A 177 8.85 -2.06 13.09
CA GLY A 177 9.19 -1.26 11.92
C GLY A 177 10.17 -0.11 12.21
N VAL A 178 10.13 0.45 13.42
CA VAL A 178 10.93 1.65 13.80
C VAL A 178 12.43 1.45 13.59
N SER A 179 12.96 0.26 13.85
CA SER A 179 14.40 -0.02 13.70
C SER A 179 14.84 -0.02 12.22
N ASN A 180 14.01 -0.51 11.32
CA ASN A 180 14.28 -0.50 9.89
C ASN A 180 14.20 0.92 9.34
N ASP A 181 13.18 1.68 9.73
CA ASP A 181 13.03 3.08 9.31
C ASP A 181 14.21 3.93 9.78
N ALA A 182 14.65 3.76 11.03
CA ALA A 182 15.82 4.45 11.56
C ALA A 182 17.11 4.09 10.80
N TYR A 183 17.31 2.80 10.48
CA TYR A 183 18.46 2.35 9.70
C TYR A 183 18.44 2.94 8.28
N ASP A 184 17.30 2.94 7.61
CA ASP A 184 17.16 3.47 6.26
C ASP A 184 17.42 4.99 6.21
N ILE A 185 16.95 5.74 7.22
CA ILE A 185 17.25 7.17 7.36
C ILE A 185 18.76 7.37 7.57
N MET A 186 19.38 6.68 8.51
CA MET A 186 20.82 6.79 8.80
C MET A 186 21.66 6.45 7.56
N ARG A 187 21.27 5.39 6.85
CA ARG A 187 21.95 4.97 5.61
C ARG A 187 21.85 6.02 4.52
N ALA A 188 20.71 6.67 4.39
CA ALA A 188 20.48 7.68 3.35
C ALA A 188 21.08 9.05 3.66
N THR A 189 21.28 9.39 4.96
CA THR A 189 21.71 10.74 5.36
C THR A 189 23.09 10.78 5.95
N ASP A 190 23.49 9.79 6.74
CA ASP A 190 24.67 9.89 7.62
C ASP A 190 25.83 8.97 7.22
N PHE A 191 25.55 7.89 6.45
CA PHE A 191 26.61 6.97 6.06
C PHE A 191 27.44 7.55 4.92
N VAL A 192 28.73 7.70 5.18
CA VAL A 192 29.74 8.03 4.16
C VAL A 192 30.38 6.74 3.71
N TYR A 193 30.17 6.38 2.45
CA TYR A 193 30.78 5.19 1.85
C TYR A 193 32.14 5.54 1.26
N PRO A 194 33.20 4.74 1.55
CA PRO A 194 34.49 4.94 0.90
C PRO A 194 34.35 4.69 -0.59
N THR A 195 34.89 5.61 -1.38
CA THR A 195 35.10 5.45 -2.82
C THR A 195 36.35 4.65 -3.05
N PHE A 196 36.29 3.56 -3.82
CA PHE A 196 37.41 2.77 -4.25
C PHE A 196 37.95 3.29 -5.58
#